data_45f458d3c5506bc800a349754466af4e
#
_entry.id   45f458d3c5506bc800a349754466af4e
#
_cell.length_a   1.000
_cell.length_b   1.000
_cell.length_c   1.000
_cell.angle_alpha   90.00
_cell.angle_beta   90.00
_cell.angle_gamma   90.00
#
_symmetry.space_group_name_H-M   'P 1'
#
loop_
_entity.id
_entity.type
_entity.pdbx_description
1 polymer ?
#
loop_
_entity_poly.entity_id
_entity_poly.type
_entity_poly.pdbx_seq_one_letter_code
_entity_poly.pdbx_strand_id
1 'polypeptide(L)'
;MAIRVGINGFGRIGRQVLRAAKQQGAAGGPSLDGQLDFVGINDLTDTKTLAHLFKYDSVHRTYQGDVQAGEGSITVDGDEIRVFAEKEPGKLPWKDLGVDVVLEATGRFTDADKARAHIDAGAKKVIISAPAKGEDLTIVMGVNSEKYDAASHHILSNASCTTNCLVPMVKVIKEAFGFRHGTMVTIHS
;
A
#
# COMPACT_ATOMS: atom_id res chain seq x y z
N MET A 1 -15.19 -13.58 -1.80
CA MET A 1 -14.22 -13.32 -2.89
C MET A 1 -13.10 -12.46 -2.30
N ALA A 2 -11.84 -12.82 -2.57
CA ALA A 2 -10.70 -12.01 -2.16
C ALA A 2 -10.70 -10.65 -2.87
N ILE A 3 -10.21 -9.61 -2.21
CA ILE A 3 -9.99 -8.29 -2.78
C ILE A 3 -8.73 -8.35 -3.65
N ARG A 4 -8.84 -8.04 -4.93
CA ARG A 4 -7.72 -8.07 -5.86
C ARG A 4 -6.92 -6.78 -5.81
N VAL A 5 -5.62 -6.90 -5.49
CA VAL A 5 -4.73 -5.78 -5.22
C VAL A 5 -3.67 -5.64 -6.30
N GLY A 6 -3.54 -4.43 -6.85
CA GLY A 6 -2.41 -4.00 -7.66
C GLY A 6 -1.47 -3.12 -6.85
N ILE A 7 -0.17 -3.22 -7.06
CA ILE A 7 0.83 -2.34 -6.44
C ILE A 7 1.53 -1.54 -7.52
N ASN A 8 1.44 -0.22 -7.47
CA ASN A 8 2.23 0.68 -8.30
C ASN A 8 3.39 1.26 -7.48
N GLY A 9 4.61 0.84 -7.81
CA GLY A 9 5.82 1.11 -7.04
C GLY A 9 6.14 0.00 -6.04
N PHE A 10 7.09 -0.87 -6.39
CA PHE A 10 7.55 -1.95 -5.52
C PHE A 10 8.85 -1.56 -4.79
N GLY A 11 8.89 -0.30 -4.35
CA GLY A 11 9.88 0.25 -3.45
C GLY A 11 9.74 -0.29 -2.03
N ARG A 12 10.29 0.41 -1.04
CA ARG A 12 10.24 -0.01 0.36
C ARG A 12 8.79 -0.25 0.81
N ILE A 13 7.89 0.70 0.56
CA ILE A 13 6.50 0.62 1.05
C ILE A 13 5.72 -0.50 0.34
N GLY A 14 5.76 -0.57 -0.99
CA GLY A 14 5.06 -1.62 -1.75
C GLY A 14 5.48 -3.02 -1.31
N ARG A 15 6.80 -3.26 -1.13
CA ARG A 15 7.30 -4.54 -0.63
C ARG A 15 6.85 -4.85 0.78
N GLN A 16 6.85 -3.86 1.68
CA GLN A 16 6.46 -4.10 3.07
C GLN A 16 4.95 -4.37 3.22
N VAL A 17 4.11 -3.74 2.39
CA VAL A 17 2.67 -4.03 2.38
C VAL A 17 2.41 -5.49 1.96
N LEU A 18 3.03 -5.96 0.87
CA LEU A 18 2.91 -7.36 0.45
C LEU A 18 3.45 -8.30 1.54
N ARG A 19 4.63 -7.99 2.10
CA ARG A 19 5.24 -8.78 3.18
C ARG A 19 4.33 -8.85 4.41
N ALA A 20 3.78 -7.73 4.86
CA ALA A 20 2.88 -7.67 6.00
C ALA A 20 1.61 -8.49 5.75
N ALA A 21 1.01 -8.39 4.56
CA ALA A 21 -0.17 -9.16 4.21
C ALA A 21 0.08 -10.68 4.26
N LYS A 22 1.24 -11.14 3.75
CA LYS A 22 1.62 -12.56 3.79
C LYS A 22 1.98 -13.06 5.20
N GLN A 23 2.46 -12.19 6.08
CA GLN A 23 2.94 -12.56 7.42
C GLN A 23 1.90 -12.35 8.54
N GLN A 24 0.77 -11.74 8.29
CA GLN A 24 -0.17 -11.35 9.36
C GLN A 24 -0.66 -12.51 10.21
N GLY A 25 -0.84 -13.70 9.69
CA GLY A 25 -1.20 -14.86 10.50
C GLY A 25 -0.07 -15.31 11.46
N ALA A 26 1.19 -15.14 11.07
CA ALA A 26 2.35 -15.58 11.87
C ALA A 26 2.71 -14.61 13.01
N ALA A 27 2.31 -13.34 12.93
CA ALA A 27 2.61 -12.31 13.93
C ALA A 27 1.51 -12.12 15.00
N GLY A 28 0.51 -13.03 15.04
CA GLY A 28 -0.60 -12.97 16.02
C GLY A 28 -1.70 -11.98 15.68
N GLY A 29 -1.66 -11.36 14.51
CA GLY A 29 -2.76 -10.58 13.96
C GLY A 29 -3.79 -11.45 13.23
N PRO A 30 -4.97 -10.91 12.82
CA PRO A 30 -5.92 -11.65 12.00
C PRO A 30 -5.26 -12.02 10.68
N SER A 31 -5.35 -13.29 10.28
CA SER A 31 -4.87 -13.72 8.98
C SER A 31 -5.64 -13.00 7.87
N LEU A 32 -4.91 -12.41 6.92
CA LEU A 32 -5.48 -11.89 5.68
C LEU A 32 -5.44 -12.92 4.54
N ASP A 33 -5.02 -14.13 4.86
CA ASP A 33 -4.95 -15.24 3.91
C ASP A 33 -6.34 -15.50 3.31
N GLY A 34 -6.41 -15.55 1.98
CA GLY A 34 -7.67 -15.67 1.25
C GLY A 34 -8.55 -14.40 1.24
N GLN A 35 -8.17 -13.30 1.91
CA GLN A 35 -8.89 -12.02 1.87
C GLN A 35 -8.30 -11.06 0.84
N LEU A 36 -6.98 -11.08 0.64
CA LEU A 36 -6.27 -10.27 -0.33
C LEU A 36 -5.60 -11.16 -1.38
N ASP A 37 -5.75 -10.79 -2.65
CA ASP A 37 -5.13 -11.43 -3.80
C ASP A 37 -4.28 -10.39 -4.55
N PHE A 38 -2.95 -10.49 -4.43
CA PHE A 38 -2.01 -9.59 -5.11
C PHE A 38 -1.79 -10.10 -6.53
N VAL A 39 -2.32 -9.40 -7.53
CA VAL A 39 -2.38 -9.86 -8.92
C VAL A 39 -1.41 -9.14 -9.86
N GLY A 40 -0.89 -7.98 -9.45
CA GLY A 40 0.01 -7.21 -10.29
C GLY A 40 0.88 -6.23 -9.51
N ILE A 41 2.12 -6.13 -9.93
CA ILE A 41 3.10 -5.15 -9.46
C ILE A 41 3.56 -4.36 -10.68
N ASN A 42 3.64 -3.04 -10.55
CA ASN A 42 4.30 -2.20 -11.54
C ASN A 42 5.54 -1.54 -10.92
N ASP A 43 6.69 -1.79 -11.51
CA ASP A 43 7.96 -1.13 -11.16
C ASP A 43 8.88 -1.14 -12.39
N LEU A 44 9.76 -0.15 -12.51
CA LEU A 44 10.69 -0.04 -13.64
C LEU A 44 11.92 -0.95 -13.51
N THR A 45 12.05 -1.61 -12.37
CA THR A 45 13.15 -2.52 -12.05
C THR A 45 12.82 -3.95 -12.52
N ASP A 46 13.83 -4.74 -12.87
CA ASP A 46 13.66 -6.11 -13.32
C ASP A 46 13.17 -7.06 -12.20
N THR A 47 12.52 -8.17 -12.59
CA THR A 47 11.90 -9.12 -11.66
C THR A 47 12.89 -9.78 -10.71
N LYS A 48 14.13 -10.05 -11.14
CA LYS A 48 15.18 -10.68 -10.30
C LYS A 48 15.57 -9.74 -9.15
N THR A 49 15.78 -8.47 -9.49
CA THR A 49 16.10 -7.45 -8.48
C THR A 49 14.92 -7.24 -7.53
N LEU A 50 13.68 -7.17 -8.04
CA LEU A 50 12.50 -7.00 -7.20
C LEU A 50 12.29 -8.18 -6.25
N ALA A 51 12.42 -9.42 -6.72
CA ALA A 51 12.34 -10.64 -5.90
C ALA A 51 13.45 -10.67 -4.84
N HIS A 52 14.68 -10.30 -5.21
CA HIS A 52 15.81 -10.22 -4.27
C HIS A 52 15.53 -9.19 -3.16
N LEU A 53 15.11 -7.99 -3.52
CA LEU A 53 14.79 -6.92 -2.57
C LEU A 53 13.57 -7.24 -1.70
N PHE A 54 12.64 -8.05 -2.18
CA PHE A 54 11.53 -8.55 -1.37
C PHE A 54 12.02 -9.62 -0.38
N LYS A 55 12.85 -10.55 -0.84
CA LYS A 55 13.39 -11.64 0.00
C LYS A 55 14.27 -11.10 1.12
N TYR A 56 15.17 -10.16 0.82
CA TYR A 56 16.19 -9.65 1.73
C TYR A 56 15.94 -8.18 2.07
N ASP A 57 15.68 -7.90 3.34
CA ASP A 57 15.49 -6.55 3.86
C ASP A 57 16.42 -6.31 5.04
N SER A 58 17.11 -5.16 5.06
CA SER A 58 18.09 -4.84 6.11
C SER A 58 17.46 -4.56 7.48
N VAL A 59 16.18 -4.15 7.51
CA VAL A 59 15.43 -3.85 8.74
C VAL A 59 14.57 -5.05 9.14
N HIS A 60 13.76 -5.55 8.20
CA HIS A 60 12.78 -6.64 8.44
C HIS A 60 13.36 -8.04 8.20
N ARG A 61 14.66 -8.12 7.91
CA ARG A 61 15.42 -9.37 7.72
C ARG A 61 14.93 -10.18 6.51
N THR A 62 15.41 -11.42 6.41
CA THR A 62 15.04 -12.31 5.32
C THR A 62 13.59 -12.77 5.45
N TYR A 63 12.83 -12.67 4.36
CA TYR A 63 11.51 -13.27 4.28
C TYR A 63 11.60 -14.80 4.33
N GLN A 64 10.85 -15.43 5.22
CA GLN A 64 11.00 -16.87 5.50
C GLN A 64 10.29 -17.76 4.48
N GLY A 65 9.29 -17.23 3.75
CA GLY A 65 8.58 -17.94 2.70
C GLY A 65 9.39 -18.12 1.40
N ASP A 66 8.81 -18.77 0.42
CA ASP A 66 9.43 -18.95 -0.90
C ASP A 66 9.25 -17.68 -1.75
N VAL A 67 10.31 -17.30 -2.49
CA VAL A 67 10.30 -16.16 -3.40
C VAL A 67 11.09 -16.51 -4.65
N GLN A 68 10.43 -16.49 -5.79
CA GLN A 68 11.01 -16.80 -7.08
C GLN A 68 10.78 -15.68 -8.08
N ALA A 69 11.78 -15.39 -8.92
CA ALA A 69 11.65 -14.48 -10.04
C ALA A 69 11.32 -15.27 -11.31
N GLY A 70 10.24 -14.93 -11.98
CA GLY A 70 9.85 -15.44 -13.29
C GLY A 70 10.11 -14.41 -14.40
N GLU A 71 9.81 -14.80 -15.63
CA GLU A 71 9.79 -13.90 -16.78
C GLU A 71 8.50 -13.07 -16.74
N GLY A 72 8.61 -11.79 -16.30
CA GLY A 72 7.45 -10.89 -16.15
C GLY A 72 6.56 -11.20 -14.93
N SER A 73 7.06 -11.97 -13.95
CA SER A 73 6.34 -12.26 -12.71
C SER A 73 7.29 -12.48 -11.54
N ILE A 74 6.72 -12.40 -10.34
CA ILE A 74 7.34 -12.83 -9.08
C ILE A 74 6.37 -13.80 -8.41
N THR A 75 6.88 -14.93 -7.95
CA THR A 75 6.08 -15.88 -7.16
C THR A 75 6.45 -15.75 -5.69
N VAL A 76 5.46 -15.58 -4.82
CA VAL A 76 5.63 -15.48 -3.37
C VAL A 76 4.72 -16.50 -2.70
N ASP A 77 5.30 -17.47 -2.01
CA ASP A 77 4.59 -18.57 -1.34
C ASP A 77 3.61 -19.33 -2.26
N GLY A 78 4.01 -19.49 -3.53
CA GLY A 78 3.20 -20.16 -4.55
C GLY A 78 2.24 -19.25 -5.31
N ASP A 79 2.00 -18.01 -4.87
CA ASP A 79 1.17 -17.05 -5.59
C ASP A 79 1.98 -16.29 -6.62
N GLU A 80 1.61 -16.43 -7.88
CA GLU A 80 2.24 -15.71 -8.99
C GLU A 80 1.64 -14.31 -9.13
N ILE A 81 2.51 -13.30 -9.09
CA ILE A 81 2.16 -11.88 -9.21
C ILE A 81 2.81 -11.34 -10.49
N ARG A 82 2.01 -10.85 -11.43
CA ARG A 82 2.51 -10.29 -12.69
C ARG A 82 3.27 -8.99 -12.45
N VAL A 83 4.38 -8.79 -13.16
CA VAL A 83 5.21 -7.57 -13.07
C VAL A 83 5.15 -6.80 -14.36
N PHE A 84 4.87 -5.51 -14.25
CA PHE A 84 4.82 -4.55 -15.36
C PHE A 84 5.91 -3.48 -15.16
N ALA A 85 6.33 -2.83 -16.25
CA ALA A 85 7.32 -1.76 -16.25
C ALA A 85 6.78 -0.52 -16.99
N GLU A 86 5.57 -0.07 -16.56
CA GLU A 86 4.85 1.03 -17.21
C GLU A 86 5.05 2.33 -16.44
N LYS A 87 5.36 3.42 -17.17
CA LYS A 87 5.56 4.75 -16.58
C LYS A 87 4.25 5.51 -16.38
N GLU A 88 3.24 5.21 -17.19
CA GLU A 88 1.95 5.89 -17.19
C GLU A 88 0.89 5.01 -16.54
N PRO A 89 0.38 5.35 -15.35
CA PRO A 89 -0.58 4.52 -14.61
C PRO A 89 -1.84 4.14 -15.40
N GLY A 90 -2.30 5.03 -16.28
CA GLY A 90 -3.48 4.82 -17.12
C GLY A 90 -3.32 3.71 -18.18
N LYS A 91 -2.10 3.24 -18.44
CA LYS A 91 -1.82 2.13 -19.36
C LYS A 91 -1.69 0.77 -18.67
N LEU A 92 -1.76 0.75 -17.35
CA LEU A 92 -1.67 -0.50 -16.59
C LEU A 92 -2.95 -1.33 -16.79
N PRO A 93 -2.83 -2.66 -16.93
CA PRO A 93 -3.97 -3.53 -17.27
C PRO A 93 -4.83 -3.89 -16.05
N TRP A 94 -5.16 -2.92 -15.20
CA TRP A 94 -5.91 -3.17 -13.96
C TRP A 94 -7.29 -3.76 -14.23
N LYS A 95 -7.94 -3.34 -15.31
CA LYS A 95 -9.24 -3.89 -15.73
C LYS A 95 -9.14 -5.37 -16.07
N ASP A 96 -8.14 -5.77 -16.86
CA ASP A 96 -7.95 -7.15 -17.32
C ASP A 96 -7.58 -8.07 -16.13
N LEU A 97 -6.87 -7.52 -15.15
CA LEU A 97 -6.53 -8.20 -13.91
C LEU A 97 -7.68 -8.18 -12.90
N GLY A 98 -8.77 -7.47 -13.15
CA GLY A 98 -9.88 -7.33 -12.23
C GLY A 98 -9.50 -6.70 -10.89
N VAL A 99 -8.60 -5.72 -10.90
CA VAL A 99 -8.07 -5.08 -9.68
C VAL A 99 -9.19 -4.28 -8.99
N ASP A 100 -9.40 -4.58 -7.72
CA ASP A 100 -10.32 -3.82 -6.87
C ASP A 100 -9.62 -2.59 -6.27
N VAL A 101 -8.39 -2.75 -5.78
CA VAL A 101 -7.65 -1.70 -5.09
C VAL A 101 -6.23 -1.61 -5.64
N VAL A 102 -5.80 -0.40 -5.98
CA VAL A 102 -4.39 -0.11 -6.28
C VAL A 102 -3.75 0.55 -5.06
N LEU A 103 -2.62 0.00 -4.61
CA LEU A 103 -1.70 0.68 -3.71
C LEU A 103 -0.76 1.53 -4.55
N GLU A 104 -0.90 2.86 -4.48
CA GLU A 104 0.02 3.81 -5.09
C GLU A 104 1.18 4.11 -4.14
N ALA A 105 2.34 3.50 -4.40
CA ALA A 105 3.52 3.55 -3.54
C ALA A 105 4.78 4.08 -4.24
N THR A 106 4.63 4.75 -5.39
CA THR A 106 5.77 5.36 -6.12
C THR A 106 6.24 6.67 -5.50
N GLY A 107 5.40 7.34 -4.72
CA GLY A 107 5.63 8.71 -4.24
C GLY A 107 5.51 9.79 -5.32
N ARG A 108 5.10 9.44 -6.54
CA ARG A 108 4.99 10.37 -7.69
C ARG A 108 3.56 10.83 -7.96
N PHE A 109 2.59 9.97 -7.74
CA PHE A 109 1.18 10.22 -8.03
C PHE A 109 0.42 10.50 -6.74
N THR A 110 0.89 11.51 -5.98
CA THR A 110 0.31 11.94 -4.70
C THR A 110 -0.81 12.98 -4.86
N ASP A 111 -1.05 13.45 -6.07
CA ASP A 111 -2.19 14.28 -6.43
C ASP A 111 -3.33 13.37 -6.90
N ALA A 112 -4.55 13.58 -6.38
CA ALA A 112 -5.70 12.74 -6.69
C ALA A 112 -6.05 12.74 -8.19
N ASP A 113 -5.87 13.87 -8.86
CA ASP A 113 -6.12 13.96 -10.31
C ASP A 113 -5.16 13.04 -11.09
N LYS A 114 -3.91 12.92 -10.64
CA LYS A 114 -2.94 12.00 -11.24
C LYS A 114 -3.21 10.55 -10.86
N ALA A 115 -3.58 10.31 -9.59
CA ALA A 115 -3.90 8.97 -9.10
C ALA A 115 -5.17 8.41 -9.74
N ARG A 116 -6.08 9.27 -10.20
CA ARG A 116 -7.30 8.89 -10.93
C ARG A 116 -7.02 8.05 -12.18
N ALA A 117 -5.83 8.19 -12.78
CA ALA A 117 -5.41 7.36 -13.91
C ALA A 117 -5.48 5.85 -13.60
N HIS A 118 -5.33 5.43 -12.35
CA HIS A 118 -5.54 4.03 -11.97
C HIS A 118 -7.01 3.62 -12.02
N ILE A 119 -7.93 4.53 -11.65
CA ILE A 119 -9.37 4.29 -11.77
C ILE A 119 -9.75 4.18 -13.25
N ASP A 120 -9.23 5.09 -14.09
CA ASP A 120 -9.46 5.07 -15.54
C ASP A 120 -8.91 3.79 -16.18
N ALA A 121 -7.82 3.24 -15.64
CA ALA A 121 -7.25 1.95 -16.04
C ALA A 121 -8.06 0.74 -15.54
N GLY A 122 -9.11 0.95 -14.75
CA GLY A 122 -10.08 -0.07 -14.33
C GLY A 122 -10.01 -0.50 -12.87
N ALA A 123 -9.19 0.10 -12.03
CA ALA A 123 -9.24 -0.12 -10.59
C ALA A 123 -10.50 0.53 -9.99
N LYS A 124 -11.04 -0.04 -8.92
CA LYS A 124 -12.22 0.54 -8.23
C LYS A 124 -11.81 1.61 -7.21
N LYS A 125 -10.64 1.45 -6.58
CA LYS A 125 -10.12 2.34 -5.56
C LYS A 125 -8.61 2.46 -5.65
N VAL A 126 -8.10 3.61 -5.14
CA VAL A 126 -6.66 3.87 -5.01
C VAL A 126 -6.36 4.25 -3.57
N ILE A 127 -5.33 3.65 -3.00
CA ILE A 127 -4.75 4.05 -1.70
C ILE A 127 -3.36 4.61 -1.95
N ILE A 128 -3.19 5.90 -1.72
CA ILE A 128 -1.90 6.58 -1.84
C ILE A 128 -1.15 6.41 -0.51
N SER A 129 0.04 5.83 -0.54
CA SER A 129 0.87 5.53 0.64
C SER A 129 1.67 6.73 1.16
N ALA A 130 1.23 7.94 0.86
CA ALA A 130 1.86 9.20 1.22
C ALA A 130 0.79 10.26 1.46
N PRO A 131 1.12 11.43 2.07
CA PRO A 131 0.23 12.58 2.08
C PRO A 131 -0.19 12.92 0.65
N ALA A 132 -1.48 13.09 0.44
CA ALA A 132 -2.05 13.38 -0.87
C ALA A 132 -2.61 14.80 -0.94
N LYS A 133 -3.04 15.19 -2.15
CA LYS A 133 -3.74 16.44 -2.42
C LYS A 133 -4.99 16.16 -3.24
N GLY A 134 -6.13 16.63 -2.74
CA GLY A 134 -7.41 16.46 -3.44
C GLY A 134 -8.02 15.07 -3.33
N GLU A 135 -7.52 14.25 -2.42
CA GLU A 135 -8.07 12.93 -2.10
C GLU A 135 -9.44 13.03 -1.43
N ASP A 136 -10.23 11.97 -1.53
CA ASP A 136 -11.57 11.92 -0.94
C ASP A 136 -11.49 11.83 0.59
N LEU A 137 -10.49 11.14 1.12
CA LEU A 137 -10.28 10.99 2.56
C LEU A 137 -8.82 10.62 2.87
N THR A 138 -8.21 11.32 3.84
CA THR A 138 -6.99 10.87 4.51
C THR A 138 -7.36 10.04 5.73
N ILE A 139 -6.86 8.80 5.82
CA ILE A 139 -7.15 7.85 6.90
C ILE A 139 -5.93 7.61 7.78
N VAL A 140 -6.14 7.69 9.08
CA VAL A 140 -5.25 7.14 10.10
C VAL A 140 -6.02 6.07 10.87
N MET A 141 -5.56 4.82 10.79
CA MET A 141 -6.25 3.69 11.42
C MET A 141 -6.38 3.87 12.93
N GLY A 142 -7.58 3.57 13.46
CA GLY A 142 -7.89 3.76 14.89
C GLY A 142 -8.15 5.21 15.31
N VAL A 143 -8.02 6.17 14.38
CA VAL A 143 -8.30 7.59 14.65
C VAL A 143 -9.55 8.07 13.94
N ASN A 144 -9.65 7.86 12.63
CA ASN A 144 -10.77 8.34 11.82
C ASN A 144 -11.21 7.34 10.73
N SER A 145 -10.82 6.08 10.85
CA SER A 145 -11.16 5.04 9.86
C SER A 145 -12.66 4.79 9.74
N GLU A 146 -13.44 5.13 10.78
CA GLU A 146 -14.91 5.07 10.78
C GLU A 146 -15.56 6.08 9.82
N LYS A 147 -14.82 7.09 9.35
CA LYS A 147 -15.31 8.06 8.37
C LYS A 147 -15.27 7.53 6.93
N TYR A 148 -14.67 6.35 6.72
CA TYR A 148 -14.60 5.76 5.41
C TYR A 148 -15.99 5.32 4.93
N ASP A 149 -16.38 5.82 3.76
CA ASP A 149 -17.58 5.41 3.03
C ASP A 149 -17.17 4.78 1.70
N ALA A 150 -17.48 3.51 1.54
CA ALA A 150 -17.12 2.76 0.35
C ALA A 150 -17.81 3.26 -0.94
N ALA A 151 -18.94 3.94 -0.82
CA ALA A 151 -19.71 4.42 -1.96
C ALA A 151 -19.14 5.74 -2.53
N SER A 152 -18.58 6.60 -1.68
CA SER A 152 -18.14 7.96 -2.06
C SER A 152 -16.62 8.14 -2.08
N HIS A 153 -15.86 7.35 -1.32
CA HIS A 153 -14.41 7.50 -1.23
C HIS A 153 -13.69 6.51 -2.13
N HIS A 154 -13.10 6.99 -3.21
CA HIS A 154 -12.41 6.18 -4.21
C HIS A 154 -10.89 6.38 -4.21
N ILE A 155 -10.42 7.60 -3.89
CA ILE A 155 -9.00 7.93 -3.79
C ILE A 155 -8.70 8.33 -2.35
N LEU A 156 -7.93 7.47 -1.67
CA LEU A 156 -7.61 7.59 -0.26
C LEU A 156 -6.15 7.90 -0.06
N SER A 157 -5.82 8.62 1.02
CA SER A 157 -4.45 8.75 1.49
C SER A 157 -4.28 8.03 2.82
N ASN A 158 -3.19 7.29 2.97
CA ASN A 158 -2.78 6.71 4.26
C ASN A 158 -1.94 7.70 5.08
N ALA A 159 -1.97 8.99 4.75
CA ALA A 159 -1.16 10.05 5.39
C ALA A 159 0.36 9.78 5.35
N SER A 160 1.12 10.41 6.25
CA SER A 160 2.56 10.18 6.37
C SER A 160 2.89 9.23 7.52
N CYS A 161 4.11 8.68 7.51
CA CYS A 161 4.64 7.94 8.66
C CYS A 161 4.63 8.78 9.95
N THR A 162 4.97 10.06 9.85
CA THR A 162 4.92 11.02 10.97
C THR A 162 3.48 11.19 11.48
N THR A 163 2.51 11.34 10.60
CA THR A 163 1.09 11.46 10.96
C THR A 163 0.58 10.19 11.63
N ASN A 164 0.91 9.02 11.09
CA ASN A 164 0.52 7.73 11.67
C ASN A 164 1.16 7.47 13.04
N CYS A 165 2.34 8.04 13.30
CA CYS A 165 2.98 8.00 14.62
C CYS A 165 2.29 8.96 15.61
N LEU A 166 2.13 10.23 15.22
CA LEU A 166 1.72 11.31 16.14
C LEU A 166 0.24 11.27 16.50
N VAL A 167 -0.63 11.12 15.50
CA VAL A 167 -2.07 11.36 15.68
C VAL A 167 -2.74 10.36 16.62
N PRO A 168 -2.42 9.05 16.63
CA PRO A 168 -2.93 8.12 17.63
C PRO A 168 -2.54 8.50 19.06
N MET A 169 -1.28 8.94 19.28
CA MET A 169 -0.83 9.39 20.58
C MET A 169 -1.60 10.63 21.05
N VAL A 170 -1.76 11.62 20.15
CA VAL A 170 -2.53 12.84 20.45
C VAL A 170 -4.01 12.50 20.75
N LYS A 171 -4.59 11.52 20.04
CA LYS A 171 -5.96 11.06 20.30
C LYS A 171 -6.11 10.55 21.72
N VAL A 172 -5.25 9.65 22.16
CA VAL A 172 -5.27 9.06 23.50
C VAL A 172 -5.11 10.15 24.58
N ILE A 173 -4.16 11.06 24.41
CA ILE A 173 -3.93 12.17 25.34
C ILE A 173 -5.16 13.08 25.39
N LYS A 174 -5.73 13.41 24.23
CA LYS A 174 -6.90 14.29 24.13
C LYS A 174 -8.12 13.69 24.84
N GLU A 175 -8.35 12.39 24.66
CA GLU A 175 -9.49 11.69 25.27
C GLU A 175 -9.34 11.55 26.78
N ALA A 176 -8.12 11.29 27.28
CA ALA A 176 -7.87 11.07 28.70
C ALA A 176 -7.71 12.36 29.50
N PHE A 177 -7.09 13.40 28.97
CA PHE A 177 -6.65 14.59 29.70
C PHE A 177 -7.09 15.91 29.09
N GLY A 178 -7.63 15.90 27.89
CA GLY A 178 -7.81 17.08 27.06
C GLY A 178 -6.50 17.51 26.39
N PHE A 179 -6.62 18.34 25.33
CA PHE A 179 -5.45 18.80 24.56
C PHE A 179 -5.72 20.22 24.04
N ARG A 180 -4.84 21.16 24.36
CA ARG A 180 -4.94 22.55 23.90
C ARG A 180 -4.01 22.82 22.72
N HIS A 181 -2.73 22.58 22.90
CA HIS A 181 -1.69 22.76 21.89
C HIS A 181 -0.47 21.90 22.21
N GLY A 182 0.36 21.66 21.22
CA GLY A 182 1.62 20.96 21.37
C GLY A 182 2.60 21.34 20.28
N THR A 183 3.84 20.97 20.46
CA THR A 183 4.90 21.07 19.45
C THR A 183 5.42 19.68 19.13
N MET A 184 5.77 19.44 17.87
CA MET A 184 6.33 18.18 17.43
C MET A 184 7.66 18.43 16.74
N VAL A 185 8.65 17.63 17.08
CA VAL A 185 9.92 17.55 16.35
C VAL A 185 10.07 16.13 15.86
N THR A 186 10.41 15.97 14.59
CA THR A 186 10.71 14.67 14.00
C THR A 186 12.14 14.62 13.52
N ILE A 187 12.78 13.46 13.72
CA ILE A 187 14.06 13.13 13.11
C ILE A 187 13.76 12.05 12.08
N HIS A 188 14.04 12.33 10.85
CA HIS A 188 13.68 11.49 9.71
C HIS A 188 14.93 11.23 8.85
N SER A 189 15.26 9.96 8.62
CA SER A 189 16.39 9.51 7.78
C SER A 189 15.94 9.15 6.38
#